data_6b82da6e5032c9984561fbdf4c423b17
#
_entry.id   6b82da6e5032c9984561fbdf4c423b17
#
_cell.length_a   1.000
_cell.length_b   1.000
_cell.length_c   1.000
_cell.angle_alpha   90.00
_cell.angle_beta   90.00
_cell.angle_gamma   90.00
#
_symmetry.space_group_name_H-M   'P 1'
#
loop_
_entity.id
_entity.type
_entity.pdbx_description
1 polymer ?
#
loop_
_entity_poly.entity_id
_entity_poly.type
_entity_poly.pdbx_seq_one_letter_code
_entity_poly.pdbx_strand_id
1 'polypeptide(L)'
;MKILVTGSLGKISRPLTQILVKAGHQVTVVSSKKEKTTEIEALGANAAIGSVEDVAFLTSAFTGADAVYTMVPPNFAAANLRGYISGIGANYAKAIRATGVKKIVNLSSIGAHLPEGTGPIKGLFDVEHTLNALEGVAVKHLRPGFFYNNFYANVNMIKHMGILGSNYAGRDHLLLVSPADIADAAAEEIQQPFTGKGIRYVVSDERTAGEAASILGAAIGKPELKWEIGRAHV
;
A
#
# COMPACT_ATOMS: atom_id res chain seq x y z
N MET A 1 22.04 -2.85 4.77
CA MET A 1 21.04 -3.91 5.06
C MET A 1 20.61 -4.59 3.79
N LYS A 2 20.18 -5.84 3.87
CA LYS A 2 19.46 -6.55 2.81
C LYS A 2 17.97 -6.33 3.02
N ILE A 3 17.31 -5.66 2.10
CA ILE A 3 15.91 -5.27 2.22
C ILE A 3 15.10 -5.88 1.09
N LEU A 4 13.99 -6.52 1.43
CA LEU A 4 13.08 -7.03 0.42
C LEU A 4 11.84 -6.13 0.34
N VAL A 5 11.45 -5.78 -0.89
CA VAL A 5 10.29 -4.92 -1.18
C VAL A 5 9.29 -5.70 -2.04
N THR A 6 8.07 -5.90 -1.53
CA THR A 6 6.99 -6.46 -2.33
C THR A 6 6.25 -5.35 -3.11
N GLY A 7 5.38 -5.73 -4.07
CA GLY A 7 4.58 -4.77 -4.84
C GLY A 7 5.20 -4.32 -6.15
N SER A 8 6.24 -5.03 -6.62
CA SER A 8 6.89 -4.78 -7.91
C SER A 8 7.39 -3.31 -8.02
N LEU A 9 7.19 -2.70 -9.18
CA LEU A 9 7.47 -1.28 -9.42
C LEU A 9 6.17 -0.45 -9.39
N GLY A 10 5.33 -0.71 -8.37
CA GLY A 10 4.14 0.07 -8.11
C GLY A 10 4.44 1.50 -7.66
N LYS A 11 3.38 2.30 -7.48
CA LYS A 11 3.47 3.74 -7.17
C LYS A 11 4.20 4.06 -5.86
N ILE A 12 4.24 3.11 -4.92
CA ILE A 12 4.96 3.23 -3.65
C ILE A 12 6.27 2.46 -3.72
N SER A 13 6.25 1.21 -4.19
CA SER A 13 7.43 0.33 -4.14
C SER A 13 8.56 0.79 -5.06
N ARG A 14 8.27 1.47 -6.20
CA ARG A 14 9.30 2.05 -7.06
C ARG A 14 10.08 3.17 -6.35
N PRO A 15 9.46 4.26 -5.87
CA PRO A 15 10.19 5.31 -5.14
C PRO A 15 10.85 4.78 -3.86
N LEU A 16 10.21 3.87 -3.12
CA LEU A 16 10.82 3.21 -1.97
C LEU A 16 12.12 2.48 -2.36
N THR A 17 12.11 1.71 -3.44
CA THR A 17 13.30 1.03 -3.97
C THR A 17 14.41 2.02 -4.29
N GLN A 18 14.09 3.11 -4.96
CA GLN A 18 15.05 4.16 -5.33
C GLN A 18 15.69 4.81 -4.09
N ILE A 19 14.88 5.14 -3.08
CA ILE A 19 15.36 5.72 -1.82
C ILE A 19 16.31 4.76 -1.11
N LEU A 20 15.93 3.48 -0.99
CA LEU A 20 16.73 2.49 -0.28
C LEU A 20 18.03 2.15 -1.01
N VAL A 21 18.01 2.03 -2.35
CA VAL A 21 19.22 1.83 -3.16
C VAL A 21 20.15 3.03 -3.05
N LYS A 22 19.62 4.26 -3.15
CA LYS A 22 20.40 5.50 -2.98
C LYS A 22 21.04 5.60 -1.59
N ALA A 23 20.40 5.05 -0.56
CA ALA A 23 20.94 4.95 0.79
C ALA A 23 21.98 3.83 0.97
N GLY A 24 22.36 3.12 -0.09
CA GLY A 24 23.40 2.07 -0.07
C GLY A 24 22.92 0.70 0.42
N HIS A 25 21.62 0.45 0.44
CA HIS A 25 21.09 -0.86 0.81
C HIS A 25 21.07 -1.85 -0.36
N GLN A 26 21.21 -3.14 -0.08
CA GLN A 26 20.97 -4.21 -1.04
C GLN A 26 19.47 -4.48 -1.09
N VAL A 27 18.81 -4.03 -2.15
CA VAL A 27 17.36 -4.14 -2.30
C VAL A 27 17.01 -5.27 -3.26
N THR A 28 16.07 -6.12 -2.86
CA THR A 28 15.44 -7.13 -3.73
C THR A 28 13.97 -6.79 -3.88
N VAL A 29 13.49 -6.69 -5.12
CA VAL A 29 12.09 -6.38 -5.45
C VAL A 29 11.36 -7.62 -5.92
N VAL A 30 10.27 -7.97 -5.24
CA VAL A 30 9.36 -9.06 -5.65
C VAL A 30 8.41 -8.58 -6.73
N SER A 31 8.36 -9.30 -7.85
CA SER A 31 7.42 -9.05 -8.94
C SER A 31 6.90 -10.36 -9.53
N SER A 32 5.60 -10.43 -9.85
CA SER A 32 5.04 -11.57 -10.59
C SER A 32 5.31 -11.51 -12.10
N LYS A 33 5.90 -10.41 -12.58
CA LYS A 33 6.08 -10.10 -13.99
C LYS A 33 7.55 -10.17 -14.37
N LYS A 34 7.94 -11.19 -15.15
CA LYS A 34 9.32 -11.38 -15.61
C LYS A 34 9.85 -10.21 -16.44
N GLU A 35 8.99 -9.56 -17.21
CA GLU A 35 9.33 -8.39 -18.01
C GLU A 35 9.77 -7.16 -17.18
N LYS A 36 9.52 -7.18 -15.87
CA LYS A 36 10.00 -6.14 -14.95
C LYS A 36 11.44 -6.32 -14.48
N THR A 37 12.08 -7.44 -14.80
CA THR A 37 13.45 -7.71 -14.36
C THR A 37 14.41 -6.60 -14.73
N THR A 38 14.51 -6.27 -16.02
CA THR A 38 15.43 -5.23 -16.53
C THR A 38 15.16 -3.86 -15.89
N GLU A 39 13.89 -3.51 -15.69
CA GLU A 39 13.52 -2.23 -15.08
C GLU A 39 13.89 -2.18 -13.58
N ILE A 40 13.76 -3.30 -12.86
CA ILE A 40 14.17 -3.42 -11.46
C ILE A 40 15.70 -3.31 -11.34
N GLU A 41 16.44 -4.03 -12.19
CA GLU A 41 17.90 -4.03 -12.21
C GLU A 41 18.47 -2.66 -12.59
N ALA A 42 17.81 -1.94 -13.49
CA ALA A 42 18.17 -0.56 -13.86
C ALA A 42 18.03 0.44 -12.69
N LEU A 43 17.25 0.11 -11.65
CA LEU A 43 17.19 0.89 -10.41
C LEU A 43 18.33 0.54 -9.43
N GLY A 44 19.18 -0.42 -9.74
CA GLY A 44 20.23 -0.93 -8.85
C GLY A 44 19.72 -1.96 -7.82
N ALA A 45 18.56 -2.55 -8.05
CA ALA A 45 17.96 -3.56 -7.19
C ALA A 45 18.01 -4.96 -7.85
N ASN A 46 17.93 -6.02 -7.04
CA ASN A 46 17.77 -7.38 -7.54
C ASN A 46 16.29 -7.69 -7.81
N ALA A 47 16.01 -8.47 -8.85
CA ALA A 47 14.66 -8.94 -9.14
C ALA A 47 14.42 -10.34 -8.57
N ALA A 48 13.36 -10.51 -7.76
CA ALA A 48 12.83 -11.82 -7.37
C ALA A 48 11.48 -12.03 -8.07
N ILE A 49 11.46 -12.92 -9.06
CA ILE A 49 10.29 -13.11 -9.92
C ILE A 49 9.46 -14.30 -9.44
N GLY A 50 8.25 -14.03 -8.97
CA GLY A 50 7.30 -15.03 -8.48
C GLY A 50 6.06 -14.38 -7.85
N SER A 51 5.12 -15.21 -7.40
CA SER A 51 3.85 -14.76 -6.83
C SER A 51 3.93 -14.65 -5.31
N VAL A 52 3.31 -13.62 -4.74
CA VAL A 52 3.09 -13.52 -3.28
C VAL A 52 2.04 -14.52 -2.77
N GLU A 53 1.39 -15.24 -3.67
CA GLU A 53 0.50 -16.37 -3.33
C GLU A 53 1.29 -17.67 -3.09
N ASP A 54 2.55 -17.74 -3.54
CA ASP A 54 3.42 -18.90 -3.37
C ASP A 54 4.33 -18.73 -2.13
N VAL A 55 4.03 -19.51 -1.10
CA VAL A 55 4.80 -19.49 0.16
C VAL A 55 6.23 -19.98 -0.01
N ALA A 56 6.48 -20.98 -0.88
CA ALA A 56 7.82 -21.51 -1.11
C ALA A 56 8.70 -20.44 -1.79
N PHE A 57 8.15 -19.76 -2.79
CA PHE A 57 8.82 -18.62 -3.42
C PHE A 57 9.10 -17.50 -2.40
N LEU A 58 8.10 -17.10 -1.62
CA LEU A 58 8.28 -16.05 -0.59
C LEU A 58 9.35 -16.44 0.43
N THR A 59 9.37 -17.70 0.87
CA THR A 59 10.39 -18.20 1.81
C THR A 59 11.78 -18.08 1.20
N SER A 60 11.95 -18.50 -0.05
CA SER A 60 13.22 -18.33 -0.76
C SER A 60 13.62 -16.84 -0.87
N ALA A 61 12.69 -15.98 -1.28
CA ALA A 61 12.96 -14.55 -1.47
C ALA A 61 13.29 -13.82 -0.17
N PHE A 62 12.66 -14.19 0.97
CA PHE A 62 12.88 -13.58 2.28
C PHE A 62 14.14 -14.05 3.00
N THR A 63 14.73 -15.18 2.54
CA THR A 63 15.90 -15.75 3.20
C THR A 63 17.07 -14.77 3.22
N GLY A 64 17.57 -14.49 4.42
CA GLY A 64 18.70 -13.60 4.65
C GLY A 64 18.38 -12.11 4.54
N ALA A 65 17.09 -11.73 4.44
CA ALA A 65 16.70 -10.33 4.52
C ALA A 65 16.74 -9.80 5.97
N ASP A 66 17.30 -8.61 6.16
CA ASP A 66 17.32 -7.89 7.44
C ASP A 66 15.95 -7.24 7.75
N ALA A 67 15.28 -6.77 6.70
CA ALA A 67 13.94 -6.15 6.78
C ALA A 67 13.12 -6.43 5.53
N VAL A 68 11.80 -6.48 5.70
CA VAL A 68 10.84 -6.71 4.61
C VAL A 68 9.78 -5.63 4.60
N TYR A 69 9.55 -5.01 3.44
CA TYR A 69 8.36 -4.23 3.17
C TYR A 69 7.30 -5.12 2.54
N THR A 70 6.13 -5.20 3.17
CA THR A 70 5.00 -6.01 2.68
C THR A 70 3.83 -5.13 2.25
N MET A 71 3.18 -5.50 1.15
CA MET A 71 1.92 -4.94 0.71
C MET A 71 1.09 -6.03 0.03
N VAL A 72 -0.23 -5.92 0.10
CA VAL A 72 -1.14 -6.82 -0.61
C VAL A 72 -1.46 -6.24 -1.98
N PRO A 73 -1.12 -6.91 -3.08
CA PRO A 73 -1.50 -6.45 -4.41
C PRO A 73 -3.03 -6.43 -4.55
N PRO A 74 -3.63 -5.36 -5.14
CA PRO A 74 -5.06 -5.31 -5.35
C PRO A 74 -5.50 -6.38 -6.35
N ASN A 75 -6.56 -7.11 -6.03
CA ASN A 75 -7.21 -8.08 -6.91
C ASN A 75 -8.73 -7.94 -6.75
N PHE A 76 -9.31 -6.92 -7.39
CA PHE A 76 -10.75 -6.66 -7.31
C PHE A 76 -11.60 -7.70 -8.04
N ALA A 77 -10.99 -8.61 -8.81
CA ALA A 77 -11.68 -9.74 -9.45
C ALA A 77 -11.83 -10.96 -8.52
N ALA A 78 -11.23 -10.93 -7.33
CA ALA A 78 -11.35 -12.03 -6.38
C ALA A 78 -12.79 -12.19 -5.90
N ALA A 79 -13.36 -13.40 -6.02
CA ALA A 79 -14.71 -13.71 -5.56
C ALA A 79 -14.90 -13.45 -4.05
N ASN A 80 -13.86 -13.66 -3.25
CA ASN A 80 -13.80 -13.31 -1.84
C ASN A 80 -12.58 -12.39 -1.61
N LEU A 81 -12.78 -11.08 -1.74
CA LEU A 81 -11.71 -10.11 -1.61
C LEU A 81 -11.07 -10.08 -0.22
N ARG A 82 -11.87 -10.21 0.87
CA ARG A 82 -11.33 -10.31 2.24
C ARG A 82 -10.46 -11.55 2.39
N GLY A 83 -10.95 -12.70 1.92
CA GLY A 83 -10.20 -13.96 1.97
C GLY A 83 -8.89 -13.91 1.16
N TYR A 84 -8.91 -13.27 -0.01
CA TYR A 84 -7.70 -13.02 -0.79
C TYR A 84 -6.68 -12.17 0.00
N ILE A 85 -7.10 -11.02 0.53
CA ILE A 85 -6.22 -10.10 1.26
C ILE A 85 -5.63 -10.79 2.50
N SER A 86 -6.47 -11.44 3.32
CA SER A 86 -6.02 -12.15 4.52
C SER A 86 -5.11 -13.34 4.18
N GLY A 87 -5.37 -14.04 3.07
CA GLY A 87 -4.54 -15.14 2.57
C GLY A 87 -3.11 -14.71 2.22
N ILE A 88 -2.95 -13.55 1.56
CA ILE A 88 -1.62 -12.98 1.31
C ILE A 88 -0.90 -12.64 2.62
N GLY A 89 -1.59 -12.05 3.59
CA GLY A 89 -1.03 -11.78 4.92
C GLY A 89 -0.55 -13.07 5.61
N ALA A 90 -1.34 -14.14 5.52
CA ALA A 90 -0.97 -15.46 6.06
C ALA A 90 0.27 -16.05 5.36
N ASN A 91 0.41 -15.86 4.04
CA ASN A 91 1.59 -16.30 3.28
C ASN A 91 2.85 -15.55 3.72
N TYR A 92 2.75 -14.23 3.89
CA TYR A 92 3.86 -13.43 4.46
C TYR A 92 4.25 -13.94 5.83
N ALA A 93 3.28 -14.16 6.74
CA ALA A 93 3.58 -14.66 8.07
C ALA A 93 4.28 -16.02 8.08
N LYS A 94 3.86 -16.95 7.18
CA LYS A 94 4.53 -18.25 7.01
C LYS A 94 5.98 -18.09 6.57
N ALA A 95 6.24 -17.28 5.53
CA ALA A 95 7.58 -17.03 5.02
C ALA A 95 8.47 -16.35 6.07
N ILE A 96 7.96 -15.38 6.82
CA ILE A 96 8.67 -14.68 7.89
C ILE A 96 9.09 -15.65 9.01
N ARG A 97 8.16 -16.53 9.45
CA ARG A 97 8.49 -17.56 10.46
C ARG A 97 9.58 -18.52 9.97
N ALA A 98 9.48 -18.95 8.72
CA ALA A 98 10.42 -19.91 8.13
C ALA A 98 11.83 -19.33 7.96
N THR A 99 11.95 -18.04 7.66
CA THR A 99 13.23 -17.37 7.37
C THR A 99 13.84 -16.64 8.57
N GLY A 100 13.08 -16.44 9.63
CA GLY A 100 13.53 -15.73 10.82
C GLY A 100 13.71 -14.22 10.66
N VAL A 101 13.12 -13.60 9.63
CA VAL A 101 13.09 -12.15 9.45
C VAL A 101 12.54 -11.49 10.72
N LYS A 102 13.22 -10.44 11.22
CA LYS A 102 12.90 -9.80 12.51
C LYS A 102 12.25 -8.43 12.38
N LYS A 103 12.20 -7.86 11.18
CA LYS A 103 11.70 -6.50 10.95
C LYS A 103 10.79 -6.42 9.74
N ILE A 104 9.59 -5.89 9.95
CA ILE A 104 8.57 -5.74 8.91
C ILE A 104 8.02 -4.32 8.93
N VAL A 105 7.95 -3.70 7.77
CA VAL A 105 7.12 -2.52 7.51
C VAL A 105 6.01 -2.94 6.57
N ASN A 106 4.77 -2.92 7.06
CA ASN A 106 3.60 -3.40 6.33
C ASN A 106 2.73 -2.22 5.87
N LEU A 107 2.45 -2.15 4.57
CA LEU A 107 1.46 -1.24 4.03
C LEU A 107 0.06 -1.74 4.40
N SER A 108 -0.60 -1.00 5.24
CA SER A 108 -1.98 -1.18 5.65
C SER A 108 -2.86 -0.04 5.13
N SER A 109 -3.84 0.40 5.87
CA SER A 109 -4.72 1.52 5.52
C SER A 109 -5.29 2.18 6.76
N ILE A 110 -5.65 3.46 6.66
CA ILE A 110 -6.61 4.06 7.59
C ILE A 110 -7.89 3.20 7.61
N GLY A 111 -8.48 3.01 8.79
CA GLY A 111 -9.64 2.11 8.96
C GLY A 111 -9.31 0.64 9.22
N ALA A 112 -8.04 0.21 9.07
CA ALA A 112 -7.64 -1.18 9.33
C ALA A 112 -7.70 -1.61 10.81
N HIS A 113 -8.08 -0.70 11.72
CA HIS A 113 -8.40 -1.05 13.12
C HIS A 113 -9.82 -1.59 13.30
N LEU A 114 -10.67 -1.48 12.30
CA LEU A 114 -12.06 -1.91 12.33
C LEU A 114 -12.23 -3.26 11.61
N PRO A 115 -12.83 -4.25 12.28
CA PRO A 115 -13.03 -5.58 11.68
C PRO A 115 -14.12 -5.59 10.60
N GLU A 116 -15.04 -4.63 10.64
CA GLU A 116 -16.19 -4.53 9.73
C GLU A 116 -16.48 -3.06 9.36
N GLY A 117 -17.32 -2.85 8.36
CA GLY A 117 -17.78 -1.51 7.94
C GLY A 117 -16.83 -0.74 7.03
N THR A 118 -15.64 -1.27 6.73
CA THR A 118 -14.58 -0.59 5.96
C THR A 118 -14.36 -1.19 4.55
N GLY A 119 -15.33 -1.92 4.04
CA GLY A 119 -15.24 -2.53 2.71
C GLY A 119 -14.00 -3.44 2.57
N PRO A 120 -13.17 -3.26 1.54
CA PRO A 120 -11.97 -4.09 1.33
C PRO A 120 -10.94 -4.00 2.46
N ILE A 121 -10.92 -2.90 3.21
CA ILE A 121 -9.91 -2.63 4.26
C ILE A 121 -10.03 -3.63 5.42
N LYS A 122 -11.21 -4.25 5.62
CA LYS A 122 -11.37 -5.32 6.62
C LYS A 122 -10.44 -6.52 6.41
N GLY A 123 -10.01 -6.77 5.17
CA GLY A 123 -8.96 -7.76 4.91
C GLY A 123 -7.59 -7.33 5.43
N LEU A 124 -7.30 -6.02 5.45
CA LEU A 124 -6.07 -5.49 6.04
C LEU A 124 -6.09 -5.54 7.57
N PHE A 125 -7.27 -5.43 8.21
CA PHE A 125 -7.43 -5.75 9.63
C PHE A 125 -6.94 -7.18 9.92
N ASP A 126 -7.35 -8.16 9.11
CA ASP A 126 -6.91 -9.55 9.27
C ASP A 126 -5.39 -9.70 9.07
N VAL A 127 -4.81 -8.98 8.08
CA VAL A 127 -3.36 -8.96 7.83
C VAL A 127 -2.59 -8.40 9.03
N GLU A 128 -3.04 -7.25 9.59
CA GLU A 128 -2.39 -6.67 10.77
C GLU A 128 -2.41 -7.63 11.95
N HIS A 129 -3.53 -8.29 12.22
CA HIS A 129 -3.66 -9.29 13.29
C HIS A 129 -2.72 -10.47 13.07
N THR A 130 -2.64 -10.98 11.84
CA THR A 130 -1.77 -12.10 11.46
C THR A 130 -0.30 -11.75 11.66
N LEU A 131 0.13 -10.56 11.24
CA LEU A 131 1.51 -10.11 11.41
C LEU A 131 1.83 -9.75 12.87
N ASN A 132 0.88 -9.21 13.62
CA ASN A 132 1.05 -8.91 15.04
C ASN A 132 1.23 -10.18 15.90
N ALA A 133 0.68 -11.32 15.48
CA ALA A 133 0.85 -12.60 16.14
C ALA A 133 2.25 -13.24 15.93
N LEU A 134 3.15 -12.59 15.18
CA LEU A 134 4.52 -13.07 15.00
C LEU A 134 5.38 -12.72 16.22
N GLU A 135 5.77 -13.73 16.99
CA GLU A 135 6.63 -13.54 18.15
C GLU A 135 8.07 -13.17 17.75
N GLY A 136 8.70 -12.29 18.50
CA GLY A 136 10.08 -11.86 18.27
C GLY A 136 10.32 -11.09 16.96
N VAL A 137 9.25 -10.62 16.29
CA VAL A 137 9.31 -9.82 15.06
C VAL A 137 8.80 -8.41 15.35
N ALA A 138 9.58 -7.41 15.02
CA ALA A 138 9.14 -6.01 15.04
C ALA A 138 8.29 -5.71 13.81
N VAL A 139 7.09 -5.16 14.01
CA VAL A 139 6.16 -4.84 12.91
C VAL A 139 5.70 -3.38 13.01
N LYS A 140 5.86 -2.63 11.94
CA LYS A 140 5.29 -1.30 11.79
C LYS A 140 4.23 -1.33 10.67
N HIS A 141 2.98 -1.04 11.03
CA HIS A 141 1.90 -0.88 10.06
C HIS A 141 1.81 0.57 9.63
N LEU A 142 1.98 0.84 8.34
CA LEU A 142 1.69 2.14 7.76
C LEU A 142 0.21 2.18 7.41
N ARG A 143 -0.52 3.12 7.99
CA ARG A 143 -1.94 3.37 7.71
C ARG A 143 -2.10 4.68 6.93
N PRO A 144 -1.88 4.67 5.60
CA PRO A 144 -2.09 5.83 4.76
C PRO A 144 -3.57 6.19 4.65
N GLY A 145 -3.82 7.48 4.41
CA GLY A 145 -5.13 8.02 4.05
C GLY A 145 -5.56 7.68 2.62
N PHE A 146 -6.47 8.49 2.08
CA PHE A 146 -6.96 8.35 0.71
C PHE A 146 -5.90 8.83 -0.30
N PHE A 147 -5.50 7.95 -1.21
CA PHE A 147 -4.46 8.28 -2.19
C PHE A 147 -4.96 9.30 -3.20
N TYR A 148 -4.20 10.37 -3.47
CA TYR A 148 -4.49 11.31 -4.56
C TYR A 148 -4.76 10.61 -5.90
N ASN A 149 -4.06 9.52 -6.17
CA ASN A 149 -4.25 8.74 -7.39
C ASN A 149 -5.64 8.10 -7.52
N ASN A 150 -6.40 7.98 -6.45
CA ASN A 150 -7.75 7.41 -6.48
C ASN A 150 -8.72 8.34 -7.24
N PHE A 151 -8.42 9.63 -7.31
CA PHE A 151 -9.22 10.58 -8.12
C PHE A 151 -9.18 10.26 -9.62
N TYR A 152 -8.19 9.52 -10.12
CA TYR A 152 -8.20 9.07 -11.51
C TYR A 152 -9.37 8.16 -11.86
N ALA A 153 -9.96 7.46 -10.90
CA ALA A 153 -11.17 6.67 -11.11
C ALA A 153 -12.37 7.54 -11.55
N ASN A 154 -12.34 8.83 -11.22
CA ASN A 154 -13.43 9.78 -11.54
C ASN A 154 -13.26 10.45 -12.91
N VAL A 155 -12.20 10.19 -13.67
CA VAL A 155 -11.94 10.87 -14.96
C VAL A 155 -13.11 10.76 -15.92
N ASN A 156 -13.72 9.59 -16.04
CA ASN A 156 -14.89 9.40 -16.92
C ASN A 156 -16.12 10.14 -16.40
N MET A 157 -16.33 10.16 -15.08
CA MET A 157 -17.41 10.91 -14.45
C MET A 157 -17.26 12.42 -14.70
N ILE A 158 -16.04 12.95 -14.54
CA ILE A 158 -15.73 14.36 -14.84
C ILE A 158 -15.95 14.68 -16.32
N LYS A 159 -15.52 13.79 -17.24
CA LYS A 159 -15.65 14.02 -18.70
C LYS A 159 -17.09 13.99 -19.18
N HIS A 160 -17.87 13.04 -18.71
CA HIS A 160 -19.20 12.77 -19.26
C HIS A 160 -20.35 13.38 -18.45
N MET A 161 -20.14 13.60 -17.15
CA MET A 161 -21.19 14.09 -16.25
C MET A 161 -20.86 15.45 -15.61
N GLY A 162 -19.60 15.92 -15.72
CA GLY A 162 -19.18 17.20 -15.11
C GLY A 162 -19.16 17.18 -13.59
N ILE A 163 -19.07 16.01 -12.96
CA ILE A 163 -19.05 15.85 -11.50
C ILE A 163 -17.88 14.97 -11.05
N LEU A 164 -17.54 15.11 -9.77
CA LEU A 164 -16.63 14.24 -9.03
C LEU A 164 -17.42 13.65 -7.87
N GLY A 165 -17.22 12.39 -7.51
CA GLY A 165 -18.02 11.85 -6.44
C GLY A 165 -17.60 10.47 -5.92
N SER A 166 -18.19 10.11 -4.78
CA SER A 166 -18.04 8.82 -4.14
C SER A 166 -19.23 8.55 -3.20
N ASN A 167 -19.11 7.58 -2.30
CA ASN A 167 -20.16 7.19 -1.35
C ASN A 167 -20.16 8.00 -0.03
N TYR A 168 -19.47 9.15 0.02
CA TYR A 168 -19.43 10.08 1.15
C TYR A 168 -19.76 11.50 0.71
N ALA A 169 -20.19 12.34 1.67
CA ALA A 169 -20.69 13.67 1.39
C ALA A 169 -19.55 14.68 1.07
N GLY A 170 -19.88 15.73 0.33
CA GLY A 170 -18.94 16.82 0.02
C GLY A 170 -18.35 17.51 1.24
N ARG A 171 -19.05 17.46 2.40
CA ARG A 171 -18.59 17.99 3.69
C ARG A 171 -17.67 17.04 4.48
N ASP A 172 -17.60 15.78 4.06
CA ASP A 172 -16.78 14.79 4.76
C ASP A 172 -15.30 15.05 4.52
N HIS A 173 -14.50 14.91 5.57
CA HIS A 173 -13.06 15.13 5.52
C HIS A 173 -12.34 13.95 4.93
N LEU A 174 -11.44 14.21 3.99
CA LEU A 174 -10.52 13.27 3.38
C LEU A 174 -9.12 13.52 3.91
N LEU A 175 -8.55 12.54 4.56
CA LEU A 175 -7.13 12.52 4.86
C LEU A 175 -6.40 12.05 3.59
N LEU A 176 -5.83 12.96 2.85
CA LEU A 176 -5.21 12.73 1.54
C LEU A 176 -3.74 12.36 1.69
N VAL A 177 -3.24 11.50 0.80
CA VAL A 177 -1.83 11.09 0.85
C VAL A 177 -1.23 10.89 -0.54
N SER A 178 0.02 11.32 -0.70
CA SER A 178 0.84 11.01 -1.87
C SER A 178 1.49 9.62 -1.73
N PRO A 179 1.52 8.79 -2.77
CA PRO A 179 2.33 7.57 -2.76
C PRO A 179 3.83 7.81 -2.50
N ALA A 180 4.35 8.99 -2.82
CA ALA A 180 5.73 9.34 -2.52
C ALA A 180 5.94 9.49 -1.00
N ASP A 181 5.03 10.18 -0.30
CA ASP A 181 5.12 10.35 1.15
C ASP A 181 4.98 9.01 1.90
N ILE A 182 4.22 8.06 1.33
CA ILE A 182 4.16 6.70 1.87
C ILE A 182 5.50 5.98 1.67
N ALA A 183 6.15 6.18 0.53
CA ALA A 183 7.46 5.60 0.26
C ALA A 183 8.53 6.17 1.19
N ASP A 184 8.51 7.49 1.43
CA ASP A 184 9.39 8.16 2.38
C ASP A 184 9.19 7.61 3.80
N ALA A 185 7.93 7.54 4.26
CA ALA A 185 7.59 6.96 5.55
C ALA A 185 8.03 5.49 5.69
N ALA A 186 7.87 4.69 4.62
CA ALA A 186 8.32 3.30 4.62
C ALA A 186 9.85 3.20 4.69
N ALA A 187 10.56 4.06 3.95
CA ALA A 187 12.02 4.10 3.97
C ALA A 187 12.56 4.52 5.34
N GLU A 188 11.95 5.53 5.98
CA GLU A 188 12.29 5.95 7.34
C GLU A 188 12.13 4.80 8.32
N GLU A 189 10.95 4.15 8.36
CA GLU A 189 10.68 3.05 9.29
C GLU A 189 11.58 1.83 9.04
N ILE A 190 11.93 1.55 7.79
CA ILE A 190 12.87 0.46 7.47
C ILE A 190 14.27 0.77 8.00
N GLN A 191 14.72 2.01 7.91
CA GLN A 191 16.07 2.42 8.29
C GLN A 191 16.22 2.71 9.79
N GLN A 192 15.15 3.15 10.46
CA GLN A 192 15.14 3.46 11.89
C GLN A 192 14.99 2.19 12.74
N PRO A 193 15.67 2.07 13.90
CA PRO A 193 15.42 0.97 14.80
C PRO A 193 14.05 1.11 15.47
N PHE A 194 13.28 0.04 15.51
CA PHE A 194 12.07 -0.06 16.32
C PHE A 194 11.88 -1.49 16.82
N THR A 195 11.10 -1.65 17.88
CA THR A 195 10.77 -2.92 18.52
C THR A 195 9.26 -3.07 18.69
N GLY A 196 8.80 -4.28 18.92
CA GLY A 196 7.39 -4.57 19.17
C GLY A 196 6.50 -4.33 17.94
N LYS A 197 5.25 -3.97 18.20
CA LYS A 197 4.21 -3.72 17.20
C LYS A 197 3.81 -2.25 17.26
N GLY A 198 3.78 -1.59 16.11
CA GLY A 198 3.46 -0.17 16.04
C GLY A 198 2.69 0.21 14.79
N ILE A 199 2.07 1.39 14.85
CA ILE A 199 1.29 1.97 13.76
C ILE A 199 1.86 3.35 13.47
N ARG A 200 1.93 3.70 12.19
CA ARG A 200 2.17 5.06 11.70
C ARG A 200 1.08 5.44 10.73
N TYR A 201 0.35 6.50 11.02
CA TYR A 201 -0.54 7.12 10.05
C TYR A 201 0.28 7.99 9.10
N VAL A 202 -0.05 7.94 7.80
CA VAL A 202 0.63 8.72 6.76
C VAL A 202 -0.41 9.56 6.04
N VAL A 203 -0.31 10.87 6.21
CA VAL A 203 -1.25 11.87 5.65
C VAL A 203 -0.42 13.03 5.13
N SER A 204 -0.69 13.46 3.88
CA SER A 204 -0.04 14.63 3.27
C SER A 204 -0.85 15.91 3.47
N ASP A 205 -2.19 15.79 3.41
CA ASP A 205 -3.11 16.92 3.50
C ASP A 205 -4.49 16.47 4.00
N GLU A 206 -5.27 17.40 4.50
CA GLU A 206 -6.66 17.20 4.89
C GLU A 206 -7.56 18.22 4.18
N ARG A 207 -8.59 17.73 3.49
CA ARG A 207 -9.58 18.55 2.77
C ARG A 207 -10.95 17.94 2.92
N THR A 208 -11.98 18.77 2.84
CA THR A 208 -13.32 18.22 2.56
C THR A 208 -13.36 17.69 1.11
N ALA A 209 -14.24 16.75 0.86
CA ALA A 209 -14.44 16.21 -0.49
C ALA A 209 -14.86 17.30 -1.49
N GLY A 210 -15.67 18.28 -1.03
CA GLY A 210 -16.06 19.45 -1.82
C GLY A 210 -14.88 20.37 -2.15
N GLU A 211 -13.98 20.64 -1.19
CA GLU A 211 -12.75 21.41 -1.45
C GLU A 211 -11.86 20.69 -2.46
N ALA A 212 -11.70 19.36 -2.33
CA ALA A 212 -10.93 18.57 -3.28
C ALA A 212 -11.51 18.68 -4.71
N ALA A 213 -12.86 18.65 -4.85
CA ALA A 213 -13.50 18.87 -6.14
C ALA A 213 -13.25 20.27 -6.69
N SER A 214 -13.35 21.31 -5.86
CA SER A 214 -13.11 22.70 -6.25
C SER A 214 -11.67 22.94 -6.71
N ILE A 215 -10.68 22.41 -5.96
CA ILE A 215 -9.26 22.52 -6.29
C ILE A 215 -8.97 21.81 -7.61
N LEU A 216 -9.47 20.57 -7.77
CA LEU A 216 -9.29 19.82 -9.01
C LEU A 216 -10.00 20.49 -10.18
N GLY A 217 -11.21 21.00 -9.98
CA GLY A 217 -11.96 21.75 -10.98
C GLY A 217 -11.20 22.96 -11.49
N ALA A 218 -10.67 23.78 -10.57
CA ALA A 218 -9.85 24.93 -10.94
C ALA A 218 -8.61 24.52 -11.75
N ALA A 219 -7.93 23.44 -11.34
CA ALA A 219 -6.71 22.97 -12.01
C ALA A 219 -6.95 22.44 -13.44
N ILE A 220 -8.15 21.92 -13.73
CA ILE A 220 -8.50 21.37 -15.05
C ILE A 220 -9.37 22.30 -15.90
N GLY A 221 -9.55 23.57 -15.49
CA GLY A 221 -10.38 24.55 -16.21
C GLY A 221 -11.88 24.30 -16.12
N LYS A 222 -12.36 23.63 -15.05
CA LYS A 222 -13.78 23.37 -14.74
C LYS A 222 -14.12 23.86 -13.34
N PRO A 223 -14.13 25.18 -13.09
CA PRO A 223 -14.32 25.74 -11.74
C PRO A 223 -15.69 25.40 -11.13
N GLU A 224 -16.68 25.01 -11.95
CA GLU A 224 -17.99 24.55 -11.53
C GLU A 224 -18.05 23.09 -11.09
N LEU A 225 -16.93 22.36 -11.13
CA LEU A 225 -16.87 20.94 -10.76
C LEU A 225 -17.33 20.73 -9.31
N LYS A 226 -18.38 19.93 -9.13
CA LYS A 226 -18.95 19.66 -7.83
C LYS A 226 -18.70 18.25 -7.38
N TRP A 227 -18.68 18.07 -6.06
CA TRP A 227 -18.72 16.76 -5.45
C TRP A 227 -20.16 16.28 -5.31
N GLU A 228 -20.46 15.08 -5.79
CA GLU A 228 -21.77 14.46 -5.65
C GLU A 228 -21.66 13.14 -4.89
N ILE A 229 -22.66 12.85 -4.07
CA ILE A 229 -22.75 11.52 -3.43
C ILE A 229 -23.28 10.56 -4.47
N GLY A 230 -22.44 9.63 -4.91
CA GLY A 230 -22.84 8.52 -5.77
C GLY A 230 -23.86 7.65 -5.03
N ARG A 231 -25.04 7.46 -5.58
CA ARG A 231 -25.94 6.42 -5.10
C ARG A 231 -25.28 5.09 -5.44
N ALA A 232 -24.96 4.30 -4.42
CA ALA A 232 -24.65 2.89 -4.65
C ALA A 232 -25.87 2.28 -5.36
N HIS A 233 -25.71 1.87 -6.60
CA HIS A 233 -26.71 0.99 -7.20
C HIS A 233 -26.60 -0.33 -6.43
N VAL A 234 -27.59 -0.57 -5.58
CA VAL A 234 -27.85 -1.83 -4.89
C VAL A 234 -28.20 -2.90 -5.93
#